data_a69992badb522a5f296b47eefa133e32
#
_entry.id   a69992badb522a5f296b47eefa133e32
#
_cell.length_a   1.000
_cell.length_b   1.000
_cell.length_c   1.000
_cell.angle_alpha   90.00
_cell.angle_beta   90.00
_cell.angle_gamma   90.00
#
_symmetry.space_group_name_H-M   'P 1'
#
loop_
_entity.id
_entity.type
_entity.pdbx_description
1 polymer ?
#
loop_
_entity_poly.entity_id
_entity_poly.type
_entity_poly.pdbx_seq_one_letter_code
_entity_poly.pdbx_strand_id
1 'polypeptide(L)'
;MGLSGLALAACSTVPPSPDDLAAGDPYESTNRQTMAFNAWADAHLVGPAVQRYLTLVPEGGRRGVHNFLGNLSLPTIFVNDVLQGESTYATQALGRLAINSTLGLGGFFDPATKAGIPAHGEDFGQTMAVWGVGEGPYLVLPFLGPSNPRDASGLVIDAAIDPTNQIAFKQHIWWSAGRTYFTLLDLRAQTYQTVQGIQRSSVDYYASLRSLYRQLRTEQIRNGRATKPSDLPDF
;
A
#
# COMPACT_ATOMS: atom_id res chain seq x y z
N MET A 1 -16.10 -17.02 27.17
CA MET A 1 -16.24 -15.64 26.66
C MET A 1 -16.04 -15.68 25.16
N GLY A 2 -17.14 -15.50 24.40
CA GLY A 2 -17.18 -15.79 22.98
C GLY A 2 -16.54 -14.70 22.16
N LEU A 3 -15.57 -15.05 21.31
CA LEU A 3 -15.15 -14.26 20.19
C LEU A 3 -16.23 -14.37 19.11
N SER A 4 -17.04 -13.32 18.98
CA SER A 4 -17.94 -13.17 17.84
C SER A 4 -17.08 -12.79 16.61
N GLY A 5 -16.85 -13.77 15.75
CA GLY A 5 -16.24 -13.56 14.46
C GLY A 5 -17.13 -12.65 13.59
N LEU A 6 -16.65 -11.44 13.27
CA LEU A 6 -17.20 -10.68 12.16
C LEU A 6 -16.79 -11.41 10.87
N ALA A 7 -17.68 -12.26 10.38
CA ALA A 7 -17.60 -12.80 9.04
C ALA A 7 -17.85 -11.65 8.05
N LEU A 8 -16.81 -11.20 7.35
CA LEU A 8 -16.91 -10.39 6.13
C LEU A 8 -17.51 -11.28 5.02
N ALA A 9 -18.80 -11.53 5.09
CA ALA A 9 -19.55 -12.15 4.00
C ALA A 9 -19.93 -11.09 2.96
N ALA A 10 -18.95 -10.60 2.20
CA ALA A 10 -19.22 -9.96 0.92
C ALA A 10 -19.39 -11.06 -0.14
N CYS A 11 -20.46 -11.87 -0.02
CA CYS A 11 -20.85 -12.76 -1.10
C CYS A 11 -21.49 -11.92 -2.20
N SER A 12 -20.73 -11.60 -3.25
CA SER A 12 -21.31 -11.20 -4.53
C SER A 12 -22.15 -12.38 -5.03
N THR A 13 -23.46 -12.23 -5.06
CA THR A 13 -24.38 -13.25 -5.57
C THR A 13 -24.54 -13.18 -7.09
N VAL A 14 -23.88 -12.24 -7.75
CA VAL A 14 -23.93 -12.09 -9.21
C VAL A 14 -22.80 -12.91 -9.83
N PRO A 15 -23.08 -13.92 -10.64
CA PRO A 15 -22.05 -14.64 -11.37
C PRO A 15 -21.32 -13.69 -12.33
N PRO A 16 -20.00 -13.85 -12.51
CA PRO A 16 -19.23 -13.02 -13.43
C PRO A 16 -19.75 -13.16 -14.86
N SER A 17 -19.82 -12.05 -15.57
CA SER A 17 -20.17 -12.08 -17.00
C SER A 17 -19.04 -12.70 -17.83
N PRO A 18 -19.33 -13.20 -19.04
CA PRO A 18 -18.28 -13.66 -19.95
C PRO A 18 -17.23 -12.60 -20.27
N ASP A 19 -17.65 -11.33 -20.31
CA ASP A 19 -16.76 -10.18 -20.57
C ASP A 19 -15.85 -9.90 -19.34
N ASP A 20 -16.37 -10.07 -18.13
CA ASP A 20 -15.57 -9.95 -16.90
C ASP A 20 -14.49 -11.04 -16.83
N LEU A 21 -14.82 -12.27 -17.23
CA LEU A 21 -13.88 -13.39 -17.30
C LEU A 21 -12.81 -13.14 -18.38
N ALA A 22 -13.21 -12.64 -19.54
CA ALA A 22 -12.30 -12.32 -20.63
C ALA A 22 -11.34 -11.16 -20.26
N ALA A 23 -11.83 -10.19 -19.45
CA ALA A 23 -11.00 -9.10 -18.95
C ALA A 23 -10.12 -9.50 -17.76
N GLY A 24 -10.20 -10.73 -17.26
CA GLY A 24 -9.51 -11.18 -16.05
C GLY A 24 -10.00 -10.47 -14.78
N ASP A 25 -11.28 -10.06 -14.75
CA ASP A 25 -11.90 -9.35 -13.64
C ASP A 25 -13.29 -9.90 -13.33
N PRO A 26 -13.36 -11.10 -12.74
CA PRO A 26 -14.62 -11.77 -12.43
C PRO A 26 -15.45 -11.04 -11.37
N TYR A 27 -14.90 -10.03 -10.71
CA TYR A 27 -15.56 -9.26 -9.65
C TYR A 27 -15.81 -7.80 -10.04
N GLU A 28 -15.79 -7.45 -11.33
CA GLU A 28 -15.91 -6.06 -11.79
C GLU A 28 -17.12 -5.35 -11.18
N SER A 29 -18.31 -5.98 -11.16
CA SER A 29 -19.52 -5.34 -10.62
C SER A 29 -19.40 -5.02 -9.13
N THR A 30 -18.82 -5.93 -8.33
CA THR A 30 -18.57 -5.74 -6.91
C THR A 30 -17.47 -4.70 -6.69
N ASN A 31 -16.38 -4.76 -7.47
CA ASN A 31 -15.28 -3.83 -7.42
C ASN A 31 -15.72 -2.39 -7.73
N ARG A 32 -16.59 -2.20 -8.72
CA ARG A 32 -17.16 -0.88 -9.05
C ARG A 32 -18.05 -0.35 -7.91
N GLN A 33 -18.82 -1.20 -7.22
CA GLN A 33 -19.60 -0.81 -6.05
C GLN A 33 -18.69 -0.40 -4.88
N THR A 34 -17.65 -1.18 -4.60
CA THR A 34 -16.67 -0.85 -3.57
C THR A 34 -15.93 0.45 -3.91
N MET A 35 -15.60 0.65 -5.19
CA MET A 35 -14.99 1.90 -5.66
C MET A 35 -15.94 3.11 -5.47
N ALA A 36 -17.23 2.94 -5.76
CA ALA A 36 -18.22 3.99 -5.51
C ALA A 36 -18.34 4.31 -4.01
N PHE A 37 -18.31 3.29 -3.15
CA PHE A 37 -18.24 3.47 -1.70
C PHE A 37 -16.95 4.22 -1.29
N ASN A 38 -15.79 3.83 -1.82
CA ASN A 38 -14.52 4.50 -1.54
C ASN A 38 -14.54 5.96 -2.00
N ALA A 39 -15.13 6.24 -3.16
CA ALA A 39 -15.29 7.61 -3.65
C ALA A 39 -16.22 8.44 -2.75
N TRP A 40 -17.30 7.85 -2.27
CA TRP A 40 -18.19 8.50 -1.30
C TRP A 40 -17.45 8.77 0.02
N ALA A 41 -16.72 7.79 0.56
CA ALA A 41 -15.94 7.94 1.78
C ALA A 41 -14.82 8.99 1.61
N ASP A 42 -14.16 9.02 0.45
CA ASP A 42 -13.18 10.07 0.13
C ASP A 42 -13.82 11.45 0.11
N ALA A 43 -14.96 11.61 -0.56
CA ALA A 43 -15.63 12.90 -0.67
C ALA A 43 -16.10 13.47 0.67
N HIS A 44 -16.57 12.60 1.58
CA HIS A 44 -17.25 13.04 2.81
C HIS A 44 -16.38 12.94 4.07
N LEU A 45 -15.39 12.04 4.09
CA LEU A 45 -14.57 11.75 5.28
C LEU A 45 -13.09 12.06 5.05
N VAL A 46 -12.47 11.40 4.08
CA VAL A 46 -11.02 11.45 3.90
C VAL A 46 -10.58 12.75 3.23
N GLY A 47 -11.23 13.14 2.13
CA GLY A 47 -10.89 14.33 1.37
C GLY A 47 -10.90 15.63 2.19
N PRO A 48 -11.96 15.91 2.98
CA PRO A 48 -11.95 17.06 3.88
C PRO A 48 -10.81 17.04 4.90
N ALA A 49 -10.47 15.86 5.45
CA ALA A 49 -9.35 15.71 6.37
C ALA A 49 -8.00 15.97 5.67
N VAL A 50 -7.82 15.42 4.45
CA VAL A 50 -6.64 15.65 3.62
C VAL A 50 -6.48 17.11 3.26
N GLN A 51 -7.55 17.79 2.83
CA GLN A 51 -7.50 19.20 2.49
C GLN A 51 -7.09 20.07 3.69
N ARG A 52 -7.64 19.78 4.88
CA ARG A 52 -7.23 20.46 6.11
C ARG A 52 -5.77 20.19 6.44
N TYR A 53 -5.33 18.94 6.33
CA TYR A 53 -3.93 18.57 6.54
C TYR A 53 -3.00 19.31 5.58
N LEU A 54 -3.33 19.36 4.28
CA LEU A 54 -2.55 20.07 3.27
C LEU A 54 -2.51 21.58 3.48
N THR A 55 -3.57 22.17 4.05
CA THR A 55 -3.67 23.61 4.31
C THR A 55 -2.99 24.01 5.61
N LEU A 56 -3.17 23.23 6.69
CA LEU A 56 -2.72 23.59 8.03
C LEU A 56 -1.28 23.16 8.31
N VAL A 57 -0.84 22.05 7.70
CA VAL A 57 0.52 21.52 7.94
C VAL A 57 1.46 21.97 6.83
N PRO A 58 2.48 22.79 7.12
CA PRO A 58 3.47 23.21 6.13
C PRO A 58 4.18 22.00 5.49
N GLU A 59 4.69 22.18 4.27
CA GLU A 59 5.35 21.11 3.51
C GLU A 59 6.48 20.41 4.29
N GLY A 60 7.29 21.18 5.03
CA GLY A 60 8.35 20.62 5.89
C GLY A 60 7.79 19.70 6.99
N GLY A 61 6.66 20.06 7.59
CA GLY A 61 5.97 19.23 8.57
C GLY A 61 5.41 17.95 7.95
N ARG A 62 4.79 18.06 6.78
CA ARG A 62 4.26 16.89 6.04
C ARG A 62 5.39 15.94 5.64
N ARG A 63 6.52 16.45 5.16
CA ARG A 63 7.72 15.64 4.90
C ARG A 63 8.22 14.95 6.16
N GLY A 64 8.22 15.64 7.29
CA GLY A 64 8.59 15.03 8.58
C GLY A 64 7.66 13.88 8.98
N VAL A 65 6.35 14.04 8.84
CA VAL A 65 5.37 12.97 9.09
C VAL A 65 5.59 11.79 8.14
N HIS A 66 5.75 12.05 6.85
CA HIS A 66 6.04 11.03 5.84
C HIS A 66 7.30 10.23 6.17
N ASN A 67 8.40 10.92 6.45
CA ASN A 67 9.68 10.29 6.80
C ASN A 67 9.56 9.45 8.08
N PHE A 68 8.88 9.96 9.10
CA PHE A 68 8.64 9.25 10.34
C PHE A 68 7.84 7.94 10.13
N LEU A 69 6.73 8.01 9.39
CA LEU A 69 5.92 6.84 9.07
C LEU A 69 6.71 5.83 8.23
N GLY A 70 7.48 6.31 7.23
CA GLY A 70 8.38 5.48 6.44
C GLY A 70 9.46 4.81 7.30
N ASN A 71 10.04 5.54 8.26
CA ASN A 71 11.03 4.97 9.19
C ASN A 71 10.43 3.87 10.08
N LEU A 72 9.18 4.01 10.50
CA LEU A 72 8.47 2.96 11.26
C LEU A 72 8.18 1.70 10.41
N SER A 73 8.17 1.81 9.09
CA SER A 73 7.94 0.67 8.19
C SER A 73 9.24 -0.06 7.82
N LEU A 74 10.42 0.55 8.04
CA LEU A 74 11.71 -0.06 7.68
C LEU A 74 11.97 -1.46 8.28
N PRO A 75 11.56 -1.78 9.53
CA PRO A 75 11.72 -3.13 10.04
C PRO A 75 10.95 -4.18 9.23
N THR A 76 9.71 -3.87 8.81
CA THR A 76 8.89 -4.75 7.97
C THR A 76 9.47 -4.87 6.56
N ILE A 77 9.95 -3.76 5.97
CA ILE A 77 10.66 -3.75 4.69
C ILE A 77 11.90 -4.65 4.78
N PHE A 78 12.73 -4.48 5.80
CA PHE A 78 13.91 -5.32 6.03
C PHE A 78 13.59 -6.81 6.07
N VAL A 79 12.52 -7.21 6.78
CA VAL A 79 12.10 -8.61 6.85
C VAL A 79 11.70 -9.13 5.47
N ASN A 80 10.95 -8.35 4.70
CA ASN A 80 10.53 -8.72 3.34
C ASN A 80 11.74 -8.83 2.40
N ASP A 81 12.69 -7.89 2.44
CA ASP A 81 13.95 -7.98 1.68
C ASP A 81 14.72 -9.27 1.97
N VAL A 82 14.85 -9.63 3.25
CA VAL A 82 15.51 -10.88 3.66
C VAL A 82 14.77 -12.10 3.14
N LEU A 83 13.44 -12.12 3.24
CA LEU A 83 12.60 -13.22 2.76
C LEU A 83 12.63 -13.37 1.24
N GLN A 84 12.90 -12.28 0.51
CA GLN A 84 13.08 -12.27 -0.94
C GLN A 84 14.53 -12.60 -1.37
N GLY A 85 15.47 -12.66 -0.42
CA GLY A 85 16.89 -12.88 -0.70
C GLY A 85 17.64 -11.65 -1.20
N GLU A 86 17.07 -10.46 -1.05
CA GLU A 86 17.60 -9.18 -1.52
C GLU A 86 18.53 -8.53 -0.47
N SER A 87 19.71 -9.12 -0.30
CA SER A 87 20.67 -8.69 0.74
C SER A 87 21.09 -7.22 0.66
N THR A 88 21.19 -6.67 -0.55
CA THR A 88 21.53 -5.26 -0.77
C THR A 88 20.43 -4.34 -0.24
N TYR A 89 19.18 -4.62 -0.58
CA TYR A 89 18.02 -3.86 -0.12
C TYR A 89 17.83 -4.00 1.39
N ALA A 90 17.96 -5.22 1.93
CA ALA A 90 17.93 -5.46 3.37
C ALA A 90 18.98 -4.62 4.12
N THR A 91 20.22 -4.56 3.61
CA THR A 91 21.28 -3.73 4.19
C THR A 91 20.96 -2.24 4.11
N GLN A 92 20.37 -1.78 2.99
CA GLN A 92 19.90 -0.40 2.83
C GLN A 92 18.78 -0.06 3.83
N ALA A 93 17.76 -0.93 3.97
CA ALA A 93 16.68 -0.74 4.93
C ALA A 93 17.22 -0.60 6.37
N LEU A 94 18.14 -1.48 6.78
CA LEU A 94 18.76 -1.45 8.11
C LEU A 94 19.62 -0.20 8.30
N GLY A 95 20.40 0.18 7.29
CA GLY A 95 21.22 1.40 7.30
C GLY A 95 20.37 2.66 7.44
N ARG A 96 19.25 2.74 6.68
CA ARG A 96 18.28 3.84 6.78
C ARG A 96 17.65 3.89 8.16
N LEU A 97 17.22 2.73 8.70
CA LEU A 97 16.64 2.67 10.04
C LEU A 97 17.61 3.22 11.09
N ALA A 98 18.88 2.79 11.07
CA ALA A 98 19.88 3.25 12.02
C ALA A 98 20.15 4.76 11.89
N ILE A 99 20.41 5.25 10.68
CA ILE A 99 20.74 6.64 10.41
C ILE A 99 19.55 7.56 10.69
N ASN A 100 18.36 7.23 10.19
CA ASN A 100 17.18 8.08 10.33
C ASN A 100 16.65 8.08 11.77
N SER A 101 16.76 6.95 12.48
CA SER A 101 16.32 6.90 13.89
C SER A 101 17.27 7.69 14.82
N THR A 102 18.56 7.76 14.50
CA THR A 102 19.55 8.49 15.34
C THR A 102 19.74 9.92 14.87
N LEU A 103 20.29 10.14 13.69
CA LEU A 103 20.60 11.46 13.14
C LEU A 103 19.36 12.16 12.59
N GLY A 104 18.31 11.40 12.24
CA GLY A 104 17.04 11.90 11.73
C GLY A 104 15.98 12.19 12.81
N LEU A 105 16.35 12.22 14.09
CA LEU A 105 15.42 12.46 15.22
C LEU A 105 14.22 11.50 15.19
N GLY A 106 14.50 10.19 15.23
CA GLY A 106 13.44 9.16 15.19
C GLY A 106 12.81 8.98 13.82
N GLY A 107 13.40 9.52 12.76
CA GLY A 107 12.91 9.41 11.39
C GLY A 107 12.16 10.64 10.86
N PHE A 108 12.01 11.73 11.63
CA PHE A 108 11.42 12.97 11.11
C PHE A 108 12.24 13.61 10.00
N PHE A 109 13.57 13.41 10.02
CA PHE A 109 14.45 13.79 8.93
C PHE A 109 14.98 12.54 8.22
N ASP A 110 15.42 12.72 6.96
CA ASP A 110 15.98 11.64 6.14
C ASP A 110 17.44 11.93 5.76
N PRO A 111 18.37 11.86 6.72
CA PRO A 111 19.80 11.97 6.42
C PRO A 111 20.32 10.77 5.61
N ALA A 112 19.68 9.60 5.66
CA ALA A 112 20.10 8.43 4.89
C ALA A 112 20.05 8.68 3.38
N THR A 113 18.99 9.32 2.87
CA THR A 113 18.91 9.71 1.46
C THR A 113 20.04 10.68 1.07
N LYS A 114 20.38 11.63 1.96
CA LYS A 114 21.51 12.55 1.73
C LYS A 114 22.87 11.84 1.75
N ALA A 115 22.97 10.73 2.47
CA ALA A 115 24.14 9.85 2.48
C ALA A 115 24.20 8.89 1.29
N GLY A 116 23.26 8.98 0.32
CA GLY A 116 23.25 8.16 -0.88
C GLY A 116 22.58 6.79 -0.71
N ILE A 117 21.83 6.56 0.38
CA ILE A 117 21.09 5.32 0.60
C ILE A 117 19.63 5.55 0.12
N PRO A 118 19.22 5.02 -1.04
CA PRO A 118 17.90 5.27 -1.58
C PRO A 118 16.78 4.64 -0.72
N ALA A 119 15.60 5.25 -0.72
CA ALA A 119 14.43 4.65 -0.15
C ALA A 119 13.83 3.64 -1.13
N HIS A 120 13.32 2.54 -0.61
CA HIS A 120 12.52 1.56 -1.35
C HIS A 120 11.36 1.09 -0.46
N GLY A 121 10.39 0.43 -1.07
CA GLY A 121 9.24 -0.13 -0.36
C GLY A 121 9.07 -1.59 -0.70
N GLU A 122 8.95 -2.42 0.32
CA GLU A 122 8.68 -3.84 0.22
C GLU A 122 7.52 -4.23 1.12
N ASP A 123 6.76 -5.23 0.67
CA ASP A 123 5.65 -5.81 1.42
C ASP A 123 5.56 -7.33 1.18
N PHE A 124 4.79 -8.00 2.03
CA PHE A 124 4.68 -9.46 1.96
C PHE A 124 3.94 -9.96 0.70
N GLY A 125 3.11 -9.13 0.07
CA GLY A 125 2.52 -9.44 -1.23
C GLY A 125 3.58 -9.53 -2.34
N GLN A 126 4.61 -8.66 -2.30
CA GLN A 126 5.78 -8.75 -3.18
C GLN A 126 6.61 -10.00 -2.86
N THR A 127 6.83 -10.28 -1.58
CA THR A 127 7.52 -11.50 -1.13
C THR A 127 6.84 -12.76 -1.64
N MET A 128 5.52 -12.87 -1.51
CA MET A 128 4.75 -13.98 -2.06
C MET A 128 4.85 -14.06 -3.60
N ALA A 129 4.88 -12.93 -4.30
CA ALA A 129 5.07 -12.90 -5.74
C ALA A 129 6.45 -13.45 -6.15
N VAL A 130 7.52 -13.06 -5.45
CA VAL A 130 8.87 -13.59 -5.66
C VAL A 130 8.92 -15.10 -5.42
N TRP A 131 8.14 -15.60 -4.46
CA TRP A 131 7.99 -17.04 -4.20
C TRP A 131 7.12 -17.76 -5.24
N GLY A 132 6.57 -17.05 -6.24
CA GLY A 132 5.77 -17.63 -7.33
C GLY A 132 4.27 -17.72 -7.04
N VAL A 133 3.78 -17.07 -6.00
CA VAL A 133 2.33 -17.00 -5.72
C VAL A 133 1.68 -16.04 -6.72
N GLY A 134 0.72 -16.54 -7.50
CA GLY A 134 -0.04 -15.73 -8.45
C GLY A 134 -0.87 -14.62 -7.78
N GLU A 135 -1.15 -13.54 -8.51
CA GLU A 135 -1.92 -12.41 -7.97
C GLU A 135 -3.40 -12.75 -7.70
N GLY A 136 -3.97 -13.67 -8.48
CA GLY A 136 -5.40 -13.95 -8.47
C GLY A 136 -6.21 -12.83 -9.14
N PRO A 137 -7.55 -12.82 -8.96
CA PRO A 137 -8.43 -11.82 -9.56
C PRO A 137 -8.21 -10.44 -8.94
N TYR A 138 -8.47 -9.39 -9.74
CA TYR A 138 -8.42 -8.01 -9.25
C TYR A 138 -9.53 -7.77 -8.21
N LEU A 139 -9.20 -7.07 -7.14
CA LEU A 139 -10.10 -6.69 -6.05
C LEU A 139 -9.98 -5.20 -5.76
N VAL A 140 -11.07 -4.60 -5.33
CA VAL A 140 -11.05 -3.27 -4.71
C VAL A 140 -11.44 -3.42 -3.24
N LEU A 141 -10.51 -3.07 -2.34
CA LEU A 141 -10.74 -3.14 -0.91
C LEU A 141 -11.40 -1.85 -0.40
N PRO A 142 -12.35 -1.96 0.56
CA PRO A 142 -12.90 -0.78 1.22
C PRO A 142 -11.80 0.07 1.86
N PHE A 143 -11.82 1.37 1.63
CA PHE A 143 -10.86 2.38 2.08
C PHE A 143 -9.43 2.24 1.53
N LEU A 144 -8.97 1.03 1.19
CA LEU A 144 -7.59 0.76 0.76
C LEU A 144 -7.43 0.85 -0.77
N GLY A 145 -8.51 0.65 -1.54
CA GLY A 145 -8.50 0.75 -3.00
C GLY A 145 -8.03 -0.53 -3.70
N PRO A 146 -7.33 -0.40 -4.85
CA PRO A 146 -6.90 -1.51 -5.69
C PRO A 146 -6.05 -2.54 -4.95
N SER A 147 -6.32 -3.82 -5.19
CA SER A 147 -5.61 -4.96 -4.59
C SER A 147 -5.87 -6.25 -5.39
N ASN A 148 -5.44 -7.37 -4.85
CA ASN A 148 -5.72 -8.74 -5.25
C ASN A 148 -5.62 -9.67 -4.03
N PRO A 149 -6.02 -10.94 -4.08
CA PRO A 149 -5.98 -11.86 -2.93
C PRO A 149 -4.59 -12.02 -2.31
N ARG A 150 -3.54 -12.10 -3.15
CA ARG A 150 -2.16 -12.21 -2.68
C ARG A 150 -1.77 -10.95 -1.89
N ASP A 151 -1.96 -9.78 -2.45
CA ASP A 151 -1.55 -8.52 -1.84
C ASP A 151 -2.40 -8.19 -0.62
N ALA A 152 -3.72 -8.51 -0.65
CA ALA A 152 -4.60 -8.37 0.51
C ALA A 152 -4.18 -9.27 1.69
N SER A 153 -3.78 -10.51 1.42
CA SER A 153 -3.22 -11.39 2.44
C SER A 153 -1.85 -10.92 2.94
N GLY A 154 -1.05 -10.36 2.04
CA GLY A 154 0.23 -9.71 2.37
C GLY A 154 0.07 -8.59 3.40
N LEU A 155 -0.92 -7.72 3.25
CA LEU A 155 -1.20 -6.65 4.24
C LEU A 155 -1.45 -7.21 5.66
N VAL A 156 -2.16 -8.35 5.76
CA VAL A 156 -2.44 -8.98 7.06
C VAL A 156 -1.16 -9.54 7.67
N ILE A 157 -0.31 -10.16 6.85
CA ILE A 157 0.96 -10.72 7.30
C ILE A 157 1.93 -9.61 7.70
N ASP A 158 2.05 -8.53 6.90
CA ASP A 158 2.85 -7.35 7.25
C ASP A 158 2.43 -6.75 8.59
N ALA A 159 1.12 -6.63 8.83
CA ALA A 159 0.61 -6.18 10.12
C ALA A 159 0.98 -7.13 11.28
N ALA A 160 1.07 -8.44 11.01
CA ALA A 160 1.44 -9.44 12.01
C ALA A 160 2.95 -9.47 12.29
N ILE A 161 3.80 -9.23 11.29
CA ILE A 161 5.26 -9.23 11.46
C ILE A 161 5.83 -7.86 11.84
N ASP A 162 5.02 -6.81 11.79
CA ASP A 162 5.44 -5.45 12.14
C ASP A 162 5.79 -5.37 13.64
N PRO A 163 7.07 -5.11 14.01
CA PRO A 163 7.48 -5.07 15.41
C PRO A 163 6.73 -4.03 16.23
N THR A 164 6.25 -2.95 15.61
CA THR A 164 5.53 -1.90 16.33
C THR A 164 4.15 -2.34 16.77
N ASN A 165 3.57 -3.37 16.14
CA ASN A 165 2.33 -4.00 16.54
C ASN A 165 2.54 -5.10 17.60
N GLN A 166 3.79 -5.58 17.77
CA GLN A 166 4.13 -6.63 18.73
C GLN A 166 4.51 -6.07 20.11
N ILE A 167 4.79 -4.77 20.20
CA ILE A 167 5.13 -4.14 21.48
C ILE A 167 3.89 -4.05 22.36
N ALA A 168 3.83 -4.90 23.40
CA ALA A 168 2.73 -4.91 24.35
C ALA A 168 2.85 -3.74 25.32
N PHE A 169 2.13 -2.67 25.07
CA PHE A 169 1.91 -1.58 26.04
C PHE A 169 0.41 -1.27 26.19
N LYS A 170 0.04 -0.66 27.31
CA LYS A 170 -1.36 -0.51 27.72
C LYS A 170 -2.27 0.17 26.69
N GLN A 171 -1.71 0.93 25.75
CA GLN A 171 -2.44 1.71 24.74
C GLN A 171 -2.08 1.33 23.30
N HIS A 172 -1.54 0.14 23.05
CA HIS A 172 -1.09 -0.29 21.73
C HIS A 172 -2.16 -0.19 20.64
N ILE A 173 -3.44 -0.44 20.98
CA ILE A 173 -4.55 -0.34 20.01
C ILE A 173 -4.75 1.09 19.49
N TRP A 174 -4.62 2.10 20.36
CA TRP A 174 -4.72 3.50 19.97
C TRP A 174 -3.50 3.96 19.17
N TRP A 175 -2.33 3.41 19.50
CA TRP A 175 -1.11 3.63 18.72
C TRP A 175 -1.26 3.08 17.31
N SER A 176 -1.66 1.81 17.15
CA SER A 176 -1.84 1.17 15.85
C SER A 176 -2.92 1.87 15.02
N ALA A 177 -4.05 2.22 15.64
CA ALA A 177 -5.12 2.96 14.96
C ALA A 177 -4.65 4.36 14.50
N GLY A 178 -3.94 5.09 15.36
CA GLY A 178 -3.39 6.40 15.04
C GLY A 178 -2.35 6.31 13.91
N ARG A 179 -1.42 5.37 14.00
CA ARG A 179 -0.42 5.13 12.94
C ARG A 179 -1.11 4.82 11.60
N THR A 180 -2.07 3.88 11.59
CA THR A 180 -2.81 3.54 10.37
C THR A 180 -3.53 4.76 9.80
N TYR A 181 -4.21 5.54 10.64
CA TYR A 181 -4.89 6.76 10.22
C TYR A 181 -3.93 7.75 9.56
N PHE A 182 -2.80 8.05 10.21
CA PHE A 182 -1.82 8.98 9.66
C PHE A 182 -1.12 8.44 8.41
N THR A 183 -0.90 7.12 8.30
CA THR A 183 -0.35 6.49 7.10
C THR A 183 -1.32 6.64 5.91
N LEU A 184 -2.61 6.37 6.12
CA LEU A 184 -3.63 6.55 5.08
C LEU A 184 -3.82 8.02 4.70
N LEU A 185 -3.80 8.92 5.69
CA LEU A 185 -3.90 10.37 5.47
C LEU A 185 -2.71 10.89 4.64
N ASP A 186 -1.50 10.48 5.00
CA ASP A 186 -0.27 10.87 4.31
C ASP A 186 -0.23 10.33 2.88
N LEU A 187 -0.52 9.04 2.70
CA LEU A 187 -0.62 8.41 1.37
C LEU A 187 -1.64 9.13 0.48
N ARG A 188 -2.82 9.42 1.03
CA ARG A 188 -3.87 10.14 0.29
C ARG A 188 -3.48 11.58 0.00
N ALA A 189 -2.76 12.25 0.89
CA ALA A 189 -2.26 13.61 0.68
C ALA A 189 -1.21 13.64 -0.45
N GLN A 190 -0.31 12.67 -0.52
CA GLN A 190 0.68 12.55 -1.59
C GLN A 190 0.06 12.23 -2.95
N THR A 191 -0.95 11.38 -2.98
CA THR A 191 -1.62 10.95 -4.21
C THR A 191 -2.78 11.85 -4.62
N TYR A 192 -3.12 12.89 -3.84
CA TYR A 192 -4.31 13.72 -4.03
C TYR A 192 -4.43 14.31 -5.43
N GLN A 193 -3.38 14.95 -5.91
CA GLN A 193 -3.34 15.56 -7.24
C GLN A 193 -3.43 14.53 -8.36
N THR A 194 -2.68 13.43 -8.22
CA THR A 194 -2.63 12.35 -9.22
C THR A 194 -3.99 11.68 -9.37
N VAL A 195 -4.63 11.32 -8.26
CA VAL A 195 -5.96 10.69 -8.28
C VAL A 195 -7.01 11.61 -8.89
N GLN A 196 -7.01 12.89 -8.52
CA GLN A 196 -7.92 13.87 -9.15
C GLN A 196 -7.64 14.04 -10.65
N GLY A 197 -6.38 14.04 -11.05
CA GLY A 197 -5.98 14.09 -12.46
C GLY A 197 -6.57 12.91 -13.24
N ILE A 198 -6.37 11.68 -12.75
CA ILE A 198 -6.89 10.47 -13.38
C ILE A 198 -8.42 10.49 -13.43
N GLN A 199 -9.10 10.89 -12.34
CA GLN A 199 -10.57 10.97 -12.31
C GLN A 199 -11.13 11.94 -13.36
N ARG A 200 -10.45 13.06 -13.61
CA ARG A 200 -10.91 14.07 -14.59
C ARG A 200 -10.58 13.71 -16.04
N SER A 201 -9.48 12.99 -16.28
CA SER A 201 -8.99 12.70 -17.64
C SER A 201 -9.41 11.33 -18.17
N SER A 202 -9.86 10.41 -17.30
CA SER A 202 -10.22 9.05 -17.70
C SER A 202 -11.63 8.97 -18.24
N VAL A 203 -11.81 8.26 -19.36
CA VAL A 203 -13.14 7.86 -19.87
C VAL A 203 -13.79 6.85 -18.93
N ASP A 204 -13.01 5.87 -18.47
CA ASP A 204 -13.38 4.92 -17.42
C ASP A 204 -12.32 4.94 -16.32
N TYR A 205 -12.68 5.55 -15.19
CA TYR A 205 -11.77 5.66 -14.04
C TYR A 205 -11.43 4.29 -13.43
N TYR A 206 -12.39 3.36 -13.41
CA TYR A 206 -12.17 2.01 -12.89
C TYR A 206 -11.13 1.26 -13.72
N ALA A 207 -11.30 1.21 -15.04
CA ALA A 207 -10.39 0.53 -15.94
C ALA A 207 -8.98 1.16 -15.88
N SER A 208 -8.90 2.48 -15.83
CA SER A 208 -7.63 3.22 -15.71
C SER A 208 -6.91 2.89 -14.41
N LEU A 209 -7.63 2.87 -13.27
CA LEU A 209 -7.04 2.59 -11.98
C LEU A 209 -6.58 1.12 -11.86
N ARG A 210 -7.36 0.17 -12.42
CA ARG A 210 -6.98 -1.25 -12.50
C ARG A 210 -5.69 -1.43 -13.30
N SER A 211 -5.61 -0.80 -14.48
CA SER A 211 -4.43 -0.87 -15.33
C SER A 211 -3.20 -0.28 -14.65
N LEU A 212 -3.34 0.91 -14.05
CA LEU A 212 -2.26 1.57 -13.32
C LEU A 212 -1.77 0.72 -12.13
N TYR A 213 -2.68 0.16 -11.35
CA TYR A 213 -2.33 -0.71 -10.23
C TYR A 213 -1.49 -1.90 -10.69
N ARG A 214 -1.94 -2.62 -11.73
CA ARG A 214 -1.20 -3.78 -12.26
C ARG A 214 0.19 -3.41 -12.76
N GLN A 215 0.31 -2.29 -13.47
CA GLN A 215 1.61 -1.82 -13.97
C GLN A 215 2.55 -1.46 -12.81
N LEU A 216 2.10 -0.64 -11.86
CA LEU A 216 2.89 -0.26 -10.70
C LEU A 216 3.29 -1.49 -9.87
N ARG A 217 2.34 -2.41 -9.66
CA ARG A 217 2.61 -3.62 -8.89
C ARG A 217 3.63 -4.54 -9.56
N THR A 218 3.55 -4.68 -10.86
CA THR A 218 4.55 -5.43 -11.65
C THR A 218 5.94 -4.80 -11.51
N GLU A 219 6.05 -3.47 -11.58
CA GLU A 219 7.33 -2.79 -11.39
C GLU A 219 7.87 -2.95 -9.96
N GLN A 220 7.02 -2.86 -8.96
CA GLN A 220 7.41 -3.11 -7.57
C GLN A 220 7.97 -4.53 -7.38
N ILE A 221 7.23 -5.56 -7.83
CA ILE A 221 7.67 -6.96 -7.73
C ILE A 221 8.99 -7.20 -8.48
N ARG A 222 9.17 -6.51 -9.61
CA ARG A 222 10.39 -6.59 -10.39
C ARG A 222 11.61 -6.02 -9.66
N ASN A 223 11.40 -5.06 -8.81
CA ASN A 223 12.40 -4.45 -7.94
C ASN A 223 13.67 -4.01 -8.71
N GLY A 224 13.47 -3.30 -9.83
CA GLY A 224 14.54 -2.82 -10.72
C GLY A 224 15.22 -3.88 -11.58
N ARG A 225 14.80 -5.15 -11.52
CA ARG A 225 15.32 -6.20 -12.41
C ARG A 225 14.85 -5.96 -13.85
N ALA A 226 15.72 -6.25 -14.83
CA ALA A 226 15.38 -6.14 -16.24
C ALA A 226 14.19 -7.06 -16.59
N THR A 227 13.30 -6.58 -17.48
CA THR A 227 12.18 -7.38 -18.01
C THR A 227 12.74 -8.60 -18.75
N LYS A 228 12.33 -9.80 -18.37
CA LYS A 228 12.64 -10.98 -19.16
C LYS A 228 11.84 -10.92 -20.48
N PRO A 229 12.39 -11.38 -21.60
CA PRO A 229 11.64 -11.43 -22.87
C PRO A 229 10.32 -12.19 -22.76
N SER A 230 10.23 -13.18 -21.85
CA SER A 230 9.01 -13.95 -21.57
C SER A 230 7.90 -13.15 -20.86
N ASP A 231 8.22 -12.00 -20.30
CA ASP A 231 7.30 -11.17 -19.54
C ASP A 231 6.72 -10.02 -20.38
N LEU A 232 7.13 -9.95 -21.65
CA LEU A 232 6.58 -8.99 -22.61
C LEU A 232 5.25 -9.52 -23.15
N PRO A 233 4.21 -8.65 -23.29
CA PRO A 233 2.97 -9.05 -23.92
C PRO A 233 3.24 -9.52 -25.36
N ASP A 234 2.68 -10.66 -25.76
CA ASP A 234 2.61 -11.06 -27.15
C ASP A 234 1.73 -10.06 -27.90
N PHE A 235 2.31 -9.35 -28.88
CA PHE A 235 1.61 -8.43 -29.78
C PHE A 235 1.18 -9.14 -31.06
#